data_7b72f8f88cdc215ccb90f1efc63ff19d
#
_entry.id   7b72f8f88cdc215ccb90f1efc63ff19d
#
_cell.length_a   1.000
_cell.length_b   1.000
_cell.length_c   1.000
_cell.angle_alpha   90.00
_cell.angle_beta   90.00
_cell.angle_gamma   90.00
#
_symmetry.space_group_name_H-M   'P 1'
#
loop_
_entity.id
_entity.type
_entity.pdbx_description
1 polymer ?
#
loop_
_entity_poly.entity_id
_entity_poly.type
_entity_poly.pdbx_seq_one_letter_code
_entity_poly.pdbx_strand_id
1 'polypeptide(L)'
;RLQRQMCIRDRLSTEQAADDKLMLLQGWAPATQIPEITNFLNQQEAYFEIADPTPEDNVPIQLNNKGFFRLFEPIMKLYMLPKYNELDLTPFFAPFFMLFFGLCLGDSGYGLFMVLGVTVYRMLAKNVGASMKPILTLVQILGASTFFCGMLTGTFFGFNLYGNDIPFFNKMRDLFFLDNQWMFNLSLILGAVQIIFGMILKAANQTIQFGLKYALSTIGWIIVLVSTALAFLLGD
;
A
#
# COMPACT_ATOMS: atom_id res chain seq x y z
N ARG A 1 -20.36 -17.89 14.52
CA ARG A 1 -21.58 -17.06 14.37
C ARG A 1 -21.56 -16.20 13.11
N LEU A 2 -20.42 -15.58 12.74
CA LEU A 2 -20.30 -14.80 11.49
C LEU A 2 -20.50 -15.64 10.21
N GLN A 3 -19.93 -16.85 10.15
CA GLN A 3 -20.11 -17.76 9.02
C GLN A 3 -21.59 -18.18 8.80
N ARG A 4 -22.34 -18.41 9.87
CA ARG A 4 -23.77 -18.72 9.75
C ARG A 4 -24.61 -17.54 9.26
N GLN A 5 -24.25 -16.31 9.62
CA GLN A 5 -24.95 -15.12 9.14
C GLN A 5 -24.63 -14.82 7.66
N MET A 6 -23.40 -15.08 7.20
CA MET A 6 -23.05 -14.99 5.78
C MET A 6 -23.89 -15.97 4.93
N CYS A 7 -23.95 -17.25 5.32
CA CYS A 7 -24.75 -18.25 4.60
C CYS A 7 -26.26 -17.93 4.53
N ILE A 8 -26.81 -17.30 5.57
CA ILE A 8 -28.23 -16.88 5.57
C ILE A 8 -28.44 -15.67 4.63
N ARG A 9 -27.51 -14.73 4.64
CA ARG A 9 -27.57 -13.54 3.76
C ARG A 9 -27.40 -13.92 2.28
N ASP A 10 -26.52 -14.86 1.97
CA ASP A 10 -26.30 -15.35 0.62
C ASP A 10 -27.51 -16.12 0.09
N ARG A 11 -28.21 -16.88 0.94
CA ARG A 11 -29.48 -17.52 0.58
C ARG A 11 -30.60 -16.53 0.26
N LEU A 12 -30.62 -15.36 0.91
CA LEU A 12 -31.61 -14.31 0.67
C LEU A 12 -31.32 -13.47 -0.58
N SER A 13 -30.09 -13.53 -1.10
CA SER A 13 -29.67 -12.86 -2.33
C SER A 13 -29.68 -13.77 -3.56
N THR A 14 -30.11 -15.01 -3.43
CA THR A 14 -30.22 -15.96 -4.55
C THR A 14 -31.36 -15.54 -5.45
N GLU A 15 -31.10 -15.32 -6.72
CA GLU A 15 -32.17 -15.10 -7.70
C GLU A 15 -32.99 -16.38 -7.88
N GLN A 16 -34.27 -16.26 -7.65
CA GLN A 16 -35.20 -17.35 -7.88
C GLN A 16 -35.70 -17.28 -9.33
N ALA A 17 -35.47 -18.36 -10.06
CA ALA A 17 -35.91 -18.49 -11.44
C ALA A 17 -36.93 -19.63 -11.55
N ALA A 18 -37.78 -19.57 -12.58
CA ALA A 18 -38.79 -20.58 -12.89
C ALA A 18 -39.77 -20.88 -11.75
N ASP A 19 -40.52 -19.87 -11.29
CA ASP A 19 -41.59 -20.00 -10.25
C ASP A 19 -41.09 -20.64 -8.96
N ASP A 20 -39.97 -20.13 -8.42
CA ASP A 20 -39.31 -20.58 -7.17
C ASP A 20 -38.76 -22.02 -7.18
N LYS A 21 -38.69 -22.66 -8.35
CA LYS A 21 -38.19 -24.04 -8.47
C LYS A 21 -36.68 -24.16 -8.70
N LEU A 22 -36.03 -23.10 -9.15
CA LEU A 22 -34.60 -23.06 -9.40
C LEU A 22 -33.95 -21.96 -8.57
N MET A 23 -32.90 -22.31 -7.86
CA MET A 23 -32.01 -21.37 -7.15
C MET A 23 -30.75 -21.15 -8.00
N LEU A 24 -30.51 -19.92 -8.47
CA LEU A 24 -29.29 -19.53 -9.14
C LEU A 24 -28.36 -18.85 -8.14
N LEU A 25 -27.18 -19.42 -7.93
CA LEU A 25 -26.13 -18.85 -7.11
C LEU A 25 -24.95 -18.45 -7.99
N GLN A 26 -24.65 -17.17 -8.06
CA GLN A 26 -23.46 -16.66 -8.75
C GLN A 26 -22.44 -16.19 -7.71
N GLY A 27 -21.18 -16.56 -7.89
CA GLY A 27 -20.11 -16.20 -6.97
C GLY A 27 -18.74 -16.16 -7.63
N TRP A 28 -17.78 -15.57 -6.95
CA TRP A 28 -16.39 -15.46 -7.39
C TRP A 28 -15.50 -16.37 -6.58
N ALA A 29 -14.58 -17.07 -7.24
CA ALA A 29 -13.59 -17.92 -6.60
C ALA A 29 -12.18 -17.63 -7.12
N PRO A 30 -11.14 -17.72 -6.26
CA PRO A 30 -9.76 -17.63 -6.72
C PRO A 30 -9.43 -18.77 -7.68
N ALA A 31 -8.73 -18.46 -8.79
CA ALA A 31 -8.35 -19.47 -9.80
C ALA A 31 -7.58 -20.65 -9.20
N THR A 32 -6.81 -20.45 -8.13
CA THR A 32 -6.08 -21.49 -7.43
C THR A 32 -6.98 -22.52 -6.71
N GLN A 33 -8.23 -22.17 -6.40
CA GLN A 33 -9.19 -23.01 -5.70
C GLN A 33 -10.19 -23.69 -6.65
N ILE A 34 -10.16 -23.36 -7.95
CA ILE A 34 -11.07 -23.95 -8.95
C ILE A 34 -11.07 -25.48 -8.91
N PRO A 35 -9.92 -26.19 -8.88
CA PRO A 35 -9.93 -27.66 -8.85
C PRO A 35 -10.63 -28.24 -7.62
N GLU A 36 -10.46 -27.61 -6.45
CA GLU A 36 -11.07 -28.04 -5.20
C GLU A 36 -12.59 -27.81 -5.21
N ILE A 37 -13.00 -26.63 -5.71
CA ILE A 37 -14.42 -26.25 -5.86
C ILE A 37 -15.10 -27.18 -6.88
N THR A 38 -14.47 -27.46 -8.01
CA THR A 38 -15.00 -28.38 -9.02
C THR A 38 -15.22 -29.77 -8.45
N ASN A 39 -14.23 -30.30 -7.70
CA ASN A 39 -14.36 -31.60 -7.04
C ASN A 39 -15.51 -31.62 -6.01
N PHE A 40 -15.66 -30.53 -5.25
CA PHE A 40 -16.76 -30.39 -4.30
C PHE A 40 -18.13 -30.35 -5.01
N LEU A 41 -18.26 -29.53 -6.05
CA LEU A 41 -19.52 -29.35 -6.80
C LEU A 41 -19.93 -30.62 -7.55
N ASN A 42 -18.97 -31.40 -8.08
CA ASN A 42 -19.24 -32.68 -8.73
C ASN A 42 -19.81 -33.73 -7.75
N GLN A 43 -19.58 -33.58 -6.45
CA GLN A 43 -20.15 -34.46 -5.42
C GLN A 43 -21.56 -34.02 -5.00
N GLN A 44 -22.01 -32.85 -5.42
CA GLN A 44 -23.34 -32.34 -5.18
C GLN A 44 -24.21 -32.56 -6.43
N GLU A 45 -25.48 -32.81 -6.26
CA GLU A 45 -26.48 -32.90 -7.37
C GLU A 45 -26.84 -31.47 -7.87
N ALA A 46 -25.83 -30.70 -8.29
CA ALA A 46 -26.00 -29.32 -8.73
C ALA A 46 -25.36 -29.12 -10.11
N TYR A 47 -26.08 -28.46 -11.01
CA TYR A 47 -25.48 -27.99 -12.25
C TYR A 47 -24.64 -26.74 -11.97
N PHE A 48 -23.42 -26.68 -12.45
CA PHE A 48 -22.56 -25.52 -12.31
C PHE A 48 -21.79 -25.22 -13.59
N GLU A 49 -21.51 -23.96 -13.80
CA GLU A 49 -20.69 -23.47 -14.91
C GLU A 49 -19.58 -22.58 -14.33
N ILE A 50 -18.36 -22.76 -14.81
CA ILE A 50 -17.20 -21.96 -14.43
C ILE A 50 -16.78 -21.18 -15.66
N ALA A 51 -16.85 -19.85 -15.59
CA ALA A 51 -16.44 -18.93 -16.65
C ALA A 51 -15.40 -17.94 -16.11
N ASP A 52 -14.52 -17.50 -17.00
CA ASP A 52 -13.58 -16.42 -16.68
C ASP A 52 -14.33 -15.08 -16.65
N PRO A 53 -13.91 -14.15 -15.78
CA PRO A 53 -14.54 -12.85 -15.68
C PRO A 53 -14.39 -12.02 -16.95
N THR A 54 -15.44 -11.29 -17.31
CA THR A 54 -15.39 -10.31 -18.41
C THR A 54 -14.89 -8.95 -17.90
N PRO A 55 -14.39 -8.05 -18.79
CA PRO A 55 -13.95 -6.71 -18.38
C PRO A 55 -15.04 -5.84 -17.73
N GLU A 56 -16.30 -6.18 -17.95
CA GLU A 56 -17.48 -5.47 -17.41
C GLU A 56 -17.87 -5.95 -16.01
N ASP A 57 -17.37 -7.11 -15.59
CA ASP A 57 -17.70 -7.72 -14.32
C ASP A 57 -16.99 -7.00 -13.15
N ASN A 58 -17.73 -6.80 -12.07
CA ASN A 58 -17.20 -6.23 -10.85
C ASN A 58 -16.60 -7.32 -9.95
N VAL A 59 -15.42 -7.80 -10.35
CA VAL A 59 -14.71 -8.90 -9.67
C VAL A 59 -14.11 -8.42 -8.34
N PRO A 60 -14.35 -9.12 -7.22
CA PRO A 60 -13.69 -8.81 -5.97
C PRO A 60 -12.18 -9.10 -6.04
N ILE A 61 -11.36 -8.11 -5.69
CA ILE A 61 -9.91 -8.19 -5.79
C ILE A 61 -9.31 -8.72 -4.50
N GLN A 62 -8.44 -9.71 -4.62
CA GLN A 62 -7.60 -10.20 -3.56
C GLN A 62 -6.13 -9.89 -3.88
N LEU A 63 -5.51 -8.99 -3.09
CA LEU A 63 -4.10 -8.71 -3.22
C LEU A 63 -3.26 -9.92 -2.75
N ASN A 64 -2.19 -10.24 -3.48
CA ASN A 64 -1.28 -11.35 -3.18
C ASN A 64 0.16 -10.84 -3.01
N ASN A 65 0.34 -9.86 -2.14
CA ASN A 65 1.65 -9.33 -1.81
C ASN A 65 2.37 -10.22 -0.79
N LYS A 66 3.70 -10.31 -0.91
CA LYS A 66 4.54 -11.13 -0.03
C LYS A 66 5.45 -10.25 0.84
N GLY A 67 5.78 -10.76 2.02
CA GLY A 67 6.75 -10.15 2.93
C GLY A 67 6.42 -8.70 3.30
N PHE A 68 7.37 -7.79 3.06
CA PHE A 68 7.28 -6.38 3.40
C PHE A 68 6.06 -5.67 2.77
N PHE A 69 5.80 -5.90 1.49
CA PHE A 69 4.72 -5.21 0.76
C PHE A 69 3.32 -5.58 1.28
N ARG A 70 3.13 -6.79 1.78
CA ARG A 70 1.88 -7.24 2.39
C ARG A 70 1.46 -6.37 3.58
N LEU A 71 2.42 -5.78 4.28
CA LEU A 71 2.16 -4.91 5.43
C LEU A 71 1.43 -3.63 5.04
N PHE A 72 1.56 -3.19 3.78
CA PHE A 72 0.93 -1.98 3.25
C PHE A 72 -0.44 -2.22 2.60
N GLU A 73 -0.86 -3.48 2.44
CA GLU A 73 -2.20 -3.81 1.92
C GLU A 73 -3.35 -3.17 2.72
N PRO A 74 -3.31 -3.08 4.07
CA PRO A 74 -4.36 -2.38 4.82
C PRO A 74 -4.49 -0.92 4.43
N ILE A 75 -3.38 -0.24 4.11
CA ILE A 75 -3.39 1.15 3.64
C ILE A 75 -4.01 1.22 2.24
N MET A 76 -3.61 0.34 1.32
CA MET A 76 -4.20 0.28 -0.02
C MET A 76 -5.70 0.04 0.00
N LYS A 77 -6.19 -0.80 0.92
CA LYS A 77 -7.63 -1.03 1.10
C LYS A 77 -8.40 0.20 1.58
N LEU A 78 -7.75 1.14 2.28
CA LEU A 78 -8.35 2.40 2.71
C LEU A 78 -8.47 3.42 1.55
N TYR A 79 -7.54 3.37 0.60
CA TYR A 79 -7.56 4.29 -0.55
C TYR A 79 -8.46 3.75 -1.67
N MET A 80 -7.99 2.80 -2.42
CA MET A 80 -8.74 2.13 -3.49
C MET A 80 -8.00 0.87 -3.91
N LEU A 81 -8.72 -0.24 -4.00
CA LEU A 81 -8.17 -1.46 -4.60
C LEU A 81 -8.08 -1.30 -6.12
N PRO A 82 -7.05 -1.86 -6.78
CA PRO A 82 -6.97 -1.88 -8.23
C PRO A 82 -8.12 -2.69 -8.82
N LYS A 83 -8.51 -2.40 -10.05
CA LYS A 83 -9.45 -3.26 -10.79
C LYS A 83 -8.77 -4.57 -11.22
N TYR A 84 -9.56 -5.55 -11.64
CA TYR A 84 -9.06 -6.89 -11.99
C TYR A 84 -7.89 -6.87 -13.00
N ASN A 85 -7.95 -5.97 -13.99
CA ASN A 85 -6.92 -5.84 -15.03
C ASN A 85 -5.87 -4.76 -14.72
N GLU A 86 -5.89 -4.16 -13.52
CA GLU A 86 -4.96 -3.10 -13.15
C GLU A 86 -3.73 -3.66 -12.43
N LEU A 87 -2.63 -2.94 -12.60
CA LEU A 87 -1.38 -3.23 -11.89
C LEU A 87 -1.56 -3.01 -10.39
N ASP A 88 -1.11 -3.95 -9.57
CA ASP A 88 -1.03 -3.75 -8.12
C ASP A 88 0.06 -2.71 -7.80
N LEU A 89 -0.36 -1.56 -7.30
CA LEU A 89 0.53 -0.45 -6.95
C LEU A 89 1.16 -0.60 -5.56
N THR A 90 0.75 -1.58 -4.75
CA THR A 90 1.24 -1.75 -3.37
C THR A 90 2.77 -1.83 -3.27
N PRO A 91 3.48 -2.62 -4.10
CA PRO A 91 4.94 -2.71 -4.03
C PRO A 91 5.66 -1.41 -4.35
N PHE A 92 5.08 -0.60 -5.21
CA PHE A 92 5.65 0.67 -5.65
C PHE A 92 5.32 1.81 -4.67
N PHE A 93 4.14 1.76 -4.06
CA PHE A 93 3.67 2.74 -3.09
C PHE A 93 4.39 2.59 -1.74
N ALA A 94 4.62 1.37 -1.27
CA ALA A 94 5.11 1.07 0.06
C ALA A 94 6.42 1.80 0.45
N PRO A 95 7.51 1.81 -0.36
CA PRO A 95 8.74 2.48 -0.01
C PRO A 95 8.59 4.00 0.05
N PHE A 96 7.84 4.60 -0.86
CA PHE A 96 7.57 6.04 -0.83
C PHE A 96 6.74 6.42 0.38
N PHE A 97 5.68 5.67 0.68
CA PHE A 97 4.85 5.92 1.86
C PHE A 97 5.67 5.86 3.14
N MET A 98 6.51 4.85 3.31
CA MET A 98 7.39 4.70 4.46
C MET A 98 8.33 5.91 4.60
N LEU A 99 8.97 6.33 3.51
CA LEU A 99 9.90 7.45 3.49
C LEU A 99 9.20 8.77 3.82
N PHE A 100 8.09 9.06 3.14
CA PHE A 100 7.34 10.31 3.38
C PHE A 100 6.70 10.36 4.76
N PHE A 101 6.21 9.24 5.27
CA PHE A 101 5.71 9.18 6.64
C PHE A 101 6.80 9.55 7.64
N GLY A 102 8.01 8.99 7.46
CA GLY A 102 9.17 9.33 8.28
C GLY A 102 9.57 10.79 8.19
N LEU A 103 9.64 11.35 6.98
CA LEU A 103 9.98 12.76 6.74
C LEU A 103 8.93 13.73 7.29
N CYS A 104 7.63 13.42 7.12
CA CYS A 104 6.55 14.28 7.58
C CYS A 104 6.46 14.36 9.11
N LEU A 105 6.70 13.26 9.82
CA LEU A 105 6.78 13.27 11.28
C LEU A 105 8.11 13.82 11.77
N GLY A 106 9.22 13.44 11.13
CA GLY A 106 10.55 14.00 11.29
C GLY A 106 11.07 14.10 12.73
N ASP A 107 10.61 13.24 13.64
CA ASP A 107 10.93 13.32 15.07
C ASP A 107 11.32 11.94 15.62
N SER A 108 12.55 11.82 16.08
CA SER A 108 13.10 10.55 16.58
C SER A 108 12.46 10.09 17.89
N GLY A 109 11.97 11.00 18.72
CA GLY A 109 11.26 10.67 19.97
C GLY A 109 9.93 9.98 19.69
N TYR A 110 9.11 10.53 18.79
CA TYR A 110 7.86 9.90 18.38
C TYR A 110 8.09 8.59 17.62
N GLY A 111 9.12 8.52 16.76
CA GLY A 111 9.51 7.29 16.09
C GLY A 111 9.86 6.18 17.09
N LEU A 112 10.70 6.49 18.07
CA LEU A 112 11.07 5.56 19.14
C LEU A 112 9.86 5.15 20.00
N PHE A 113 9.00 6.09 20.32
CA PHE A 113 7.75 5.82 21.07
C PHE A 113 6.85 4.83 20.33
N MET A 114 6.69 4.98 19.02
CA MET A 114 5.91 4.05 18.20
C MET A 114 6.53 2.64 18.22
N VAL A 115 7.83 2.53 18.00
CA VAL A 115 8.53 1.24 17.99
C VAL A 115 8.45 0.55 19.35
N LEU A 116 8.78 1.27 20.43
CA LEU A 116 8.78 0.73 21.79
C LEU A 116 7.35 0.42 22.26
N GLY A 117 6.40 1.30 22.00
CA GLY A 117 4.99 1.12 22.38
C GLY A 117 4.41 -0.16 21.76
N VAL A 118 4.63 -0.38 20.46
CA VAL A 118 4.18 -1.62 19.81
C VAL A 118 4.93 -2.83 20.33
N THR A 119 6.22 -2.72 20.60
CA THR A 119 7.01 -3.82 21.13
C THR A 119 6.52 -4.25 22.51
N VAL A 120 6.32 -3.28 23.42
CA VAL A 120 5.77 -3.50 24.75
C VAL A 120 4.36 -4.10 24.66
N TYR A 121 3.50 -3.53 23.80
CA TYR A 121 2.17 -4.09 23.58
C TYR A 121 2.21 -5.55 23.15
N ARG A 122 3.10 -5.93 22.21
CA ARG A 122 3.27 -7.32 21.75
C ARG A 122 3.79 -8.26 22.85
N MET A 123 4.61 -7.74 23.78
CA MET A 123 5.12 -8.52 24.91
C MET A 123 4.04 -8.77 25.97
N LEU A 124 3.18 -7.78 26.19
CA LEU A 124 2.11 -7.85 27.21
C LEU A 124 0.86 -8.60 26.68
N ALA A 125 0.54 -8.45 25.42
CA ALA A 125 -0.63 -9.06 24.80
C ALA A 125 -0.39 -10.55 24.53
N LYS A 126 -1.00 -11.42 25.35
CA LYS A 126 -0.89 -12.89 25.25
C LYS A 126 -1.39 -13.44 23.90
N ASN A 127 -2.40 -12.80 23.29
CA ASN A 127 -2.99 -13.22 22.03
C ASN A 127 -3.30 -12.01 21.13
N VAL A 128 -2.41 -11.71 20.21
CA VAL A 128 -2.66 -10.71 19.16
C VAL A 128 -3.40 -11.38 18.00
N GLY A 129 -4.58 -10.89 17.65
CA GLY A 129 -5.37 -11.39 16.52
C GLY A 129 -4.58 -11.38 15.20
N ALA A 130 -4.85 -12.36 14.34
CA ALA A 130 -4.13 -12.51 13.06
C ALA A 130 -4.18 -11.23 12.19
N SER A 131 -5.30 -10.51 12.20
CA SER A 131 -5.48 -9.26 11.45
C SER A 131 -4.70 -8.08 12.02
N MET A 132 -4.41 -8.07 13.33
CA MET A 132 -3.68 -6.99 14.00
C MET A 132 -2.16 -7.12 13.85
N LYS A 133 -1.64 -8.31 13.68
CA LYS A 133 -0.19 -8.56 13.56
C LYS A 133 0.46 -7.74 12.43
N PRO A 134 -0.05 -7.74 11.19
CA PRO A 134 0.54 -6.94 10.11
C PRO A 134 0.44 -5.44 10.38
N ILE A 135 -0.64 -4.95 10.97
CA ILE A 135 -0.81 -3.53 11.32
C ILE A 135 0.22 -3.10 12.36
N LEU A 136 0.42 -3.88 13.42
CA LEU A 136 1.44 -3.58 14.43
C LEU A 136 2.86 -3.60 13.85
N THR A 137 3.15 -4.53 12.93
CA THR A 137 4.44 -4.54 12.23
C THR A 137 4.62 -3.32 11.34
N LEU A 138 3.55 -2.90 10.65
CA LEU A 138 3.55 -1.69 9.85
C LEU A 138 3.88 -0.46 10.72
N VAL A 139 3.22 -0.31 11.87
CA VAL A 139 3.48 0.80 12.81
C VAL A 139 4.93 0.78 13.30
N GLN A 140 5.51 -0.40 13.57
CA GLN A 140 6.94 -0.49 13.93
C GLN A 140 7.87 -0.02 12.80
N ILE A 141 7.59 -0.41 11.55
CA ILE A 141 8.39 -0.01 10.39
C ILE A 141 8.28 1.50 10.14
N LEU A 142 7.05 2.05 10.22
CA LEU A 142 6.83 3.48 10.10
C LEU A 142 7.48 4.27 11.25
N GLY A 143 7.40 3.75 12.46
CA GLY A 143 8.10 4.31 13.62
C GLY A 143 9.62 4.30 13.46
N ALA A 144 10.18 3.21 12.93
CA ALA A 144 11.61 3.14 12.63
C ALA A 144 12.02 4.16 11.54
N SER A 145 11.22 4.30 10.48
CA SER A 145 11.45 5.34 9.45
C SER A 145 11.42 6.74 10.06
N THR A 146 10.43 7.02 10.91
CA THR A 146 10.31 8.30 11.63
C THR A 146 11.50 8.55 12.55
N PHE A 147 11.96 7.53 13.26
CA PHE A 147 13.15 7.62 14.09
C PHE A 147 14.39 8.03 13.29
N PHE A 148 14.64 7.36 12.16
CA PHE A 148 15.77 7.70 11.30
C PHE A 148 15.67 9.09 10.70
N CYS A 149 14.49 9.48 10.19
CA CYS A 149 14.26 10.82 9.66
C CYS A 149 14.42 11.90 10.75
N GLY A 150 13.92 11.63 11.97
CA GLY A 150 14.09 12.52 13.11
C GLY A 150 15.56 12.69 13.55
N MET A 151 16.39 11.68 13.36
CA MET A 151 17.84 11.82 13.56
C MET A 151 18.49 12.75 12.52
N LEU A 152 17.99 12.74 11.26
CA LEU A 152 18.49 13.65 10.23
C LEU A 152 18.13 15.11 10.55
N THR A 153 16.96 15.36 11.13
CA THR A 153 16.50 16.70 11.54
C THR A 153 17.02 17.12 12.91
N GLY A 154 17.50 16.18 13.71
CA GLY A 154 17.93 16.41 15.09
C GLY A 154 16.79 16.72 16.06
N THR A 155 15.57 16.30 15.75
CA THR A 155 14.39 16.52 16.61
C THR A 155 14.05 15.30 17.45
N PHE A 156 13.75 15.55 18.74
CA PHE A 156 13.35 14.53 19.71
C PHE A 156 12.26 15.07 20.62
N PHE A 157 11.01 14.60 20.47
CA PHE A 157 9.80 15.14 21.11
C PHE A 157 9.68 16.67 20.99
N GLY A 158 10.00 17.21 19.80
CA GLY A 158 9.99 18.64 19.53
C GLY A 158 11.18 19.43 20.05
N PHE A 159 12.09 18.79 20.78
CA PHE A 159 13.34 19.43 21.23
C PHE A 159 14.46 19.24 20.20
N ASN A 160 15.25 20.29 19.98
CA ASN A 160 16.44 20.20 19.14
C ASN A 160 17.59 19.54 19.92
N LEU A 161 17.94 18.29 19.57
CA LEU A 161 19.04 17.55 20.19
C LEU A 161 20.42 18.16 19.88
N TYR A 162 20.56 18.76 18.70
CA TYR A 162 21.83 19.26 18.19
C TYR A 162 22.12 20.71 18.61
N GLY A 163 21.18 21.34 19.31
CA GLY A 163 21.38 22.66 19.92
C GLY A 163 22.09 22.66 21.28
N ASN A 164 22.35 21.47 21.84
CA ASN A 164 23.04 21.32 23.13
C ASN A 164 24.49 20.88 22.92
N ASP A 165 25.45 21.48 23.65
CA ASP A 165 26.89 21.17 23.58
C ASP A 165 27.26 19.84 24.27
N ILE A 166 26.54 18.77 23.95
CA ILE A 166 26.82 17.42 24.45
C ILE A 166 27.72 16.71 23.39
N PRO A 167 28.95 16.26 23.76
CA PRO A 167 29.89 15.69 22.80
C PRO A 167 29.34 14.53 21.96
N PHE A 168 28.48 13.72 22.53
CA PHE A 168 27.82 12.62 21.84
C PHE A 168 26.90 13.12 20.73
N PHE A 169 26.06 14.13 21.01
CA PHE A 169 25.13 14.71 20.04
C PHE A 169 25.87 15.54 18.98
N ASN A 170 26.98 16.20 19.32
CA ASN A 170 27.80 16.90 18.34
C ASN A 170 28.36 15.94 17.30
N LYS A 171 28.86 14.77 17.72
CA LYS A 171 29.34 13.73 16.77
C LYS A 171 28.22 13.16 15.91
N MET A 172 27.03 12.99 16.45
CA MET A 172 25.85 12.55 15.65
C MET A 172 25.41 13.63 14.68
N ARG A 173 25.41 14.89 15.09
CA ARG A 173 25.13 16.04 14.23
C ARG A 173 26.06 16.04 13.02
N ASP A 174 27.37 15.95 13.24
CA ASP A 174 28.35 15.99 12.16
C ASP A 174 28.20 14.82 11.17
N LEU A 175 27.60 13.71 11.60
CA LEU A 175 27.41 12.53 10.78
C LEU A 175 26.06 12.50 10.03
N PHE A 176 24.97 12.98 10.66
CA PHE A 176 23.60 12.75 10.18
C PHE A 176 22.82 14.05 9.94
N PHE A 177 23.21 15.18 10.53
CA PHE A 177 22.40 16.39 10.46
C PHE A 177 22.33 16.94 9.03
N LEU A 178 21.11 17.11 8.58
CA LEU A 178 20.79 17.84 7.35
C LEU A 178 20.18 19.19 7.74
N ASP A 179 20.79 20.27 7.27
CA ASP A 179 20.26 21.62 7.43
C ASP A 179 18.87 21.75 6.80
N ASN A 180 18.07 22.70 7.30
CA ASN A 180 16.70 22.93 6.84
C ASN A 180 16.63 23.16 5.32
N GLN A 181 17.63 23.82 4.73
CA GLN A 181 17.68 24.05 3.29
C GLN A 181 17.88 22.73 2.52
N TRP A 182 18.74 21.84 3.03
CA TRP A 182 18.95 20.51 2.45
C TRP A 182 17.68 19.64 2.56
N MET A 183 16.98 19.70 3.71
CA MET A 183 15.73 18.97 3.91
C MET A 183 14.65 19.46 2.97
N PHE A 184 14.55 20.78 2.76
CA PHE A 184 13.62 21.37 1.80
C PHE A 184 13.91 20.91 0.37
N ASN A 185 15.15 21.00 -0.07
CA ASN A 185 15.57 20.58 -1.41
C ASN A 185 15.34 19.06 -1.59
N LEU A 186 15.68 18.25 -0.59
CA LEU A 186 15.44 16.81 -0.60
C LEU A 186 13.95 16.49 -0.77
N SER A 187 13.09 17.19 -0.04
CA SER A 187 11.64 17.01 -0.13
C SER A 187 11.09 17.33 -1.51
N LEU A 188 11.57 18.41 -2.14
CA LEU A 188 11.21 18.79 -3.51
C LEU A 188 11.66 17.74 -4.53
N ILE A 189 12.92 17.27 -4.43
CA ILE A 189 13.46 16.25 -5.32
C ILE A 189 12.68 14.95 -5.19
N LEU A 190 12.45 14.49 -3.96
CA LEU A 190 11.67 13.28 -3.70
C LEU A 190 10.24 13.39 -4.21
N GLY A 191 9.59 14.55 -4.04
CA GLY A 191 8.25 14.82 -4.58
C GLY A 191 8.23 14.77 -6.11
N ALA A 192 9.21 15.39 -6.78
CA ALA A 192 9.34 15.33 -8.23
C ALA A 192 9.57 13.90 -8.73
N VAL A 193 10.47 13.16 -8.09
CA VAL A 193 10.73 11.74 -8.41
C VAL A 193 9.47 10.91 -8.24
N GLN A 194 8.72 11.11 -7.15
CA GLN A 194 7.48 10.37 -6.92
C GLN A 194 6.42 10.65 -7.97
N ILE A 195 6.25 11.93 -8.37
CA ILE A 195 5.27 12.31 -9.39
C ILE A 195 5.63 11.66 -10.73
N ILE A 196 6.89 11.78 -11.16
CA ILE A 196 7.37 11.18 -12.42
C ILE A 196 7.19 9.66 -12.38
N PHE A 197 7.58 9.02 -11.28
CA PHE A 197 7.43 7.59 -11.09
C PHE A 197 5.95 7.15 -11.13
N GLY A 198 5.06 7.89 -10.46
CA GLY A 198 3.61 7.64 -10.51
C GLY A 198 3.05 7.77 -11.93
N MET A 199 3.52 8.75 -12.70
CA MET A 199 3.13 8.91 -14.11
C MET A 199 3.64 7.77 -14.99
N ILE A 200 4.84 7.25 -14.74
CA ILE A 200 5.37 6.07 -15.44
C ILE A 200 4.49 4.85 -15.17
N LEU A 201 4.13 4.61 -13.90
CA LEU A 201 3.22 3.52 -13.53
C LEU A 201 1.84 3.68 -14.17
N LYS A 202 1.31 4.91 -14.21
CA LYS A 202 0.05 5.22 -14.90
C LYS A 202 0.13 4.92 -16.39
N ALA A 203 1.21 5.33 -17.06
CA ALA A 203 1.43 5.06 -18.48
C ALA A 203 1.55 3.55 -18.74
N ALA A 204 2.27 2.81 -17.90
CA ALA A 204 2.38 1.36 -17.98
C ALA A 204 1.00 0.68 -17.81
N ASN A 205 0.22 1.10 -16.82
CA ASN A 205 -1.12 0.57 -16.57
C ASN A 205 -2.08 0.85 -17.74
N GLN A 206 -2.07 2.08 -18.29
CA GLN A 206 -2.85 2.44 -19.47
C GLN A 206 -2.45 1.62 -20.71
N THR A 207 -1.14 1.36 -20.89
CA THR A 207 -0.64 0.56 -22.00
C THR A 207 -1.11 -0.89 -21.90
N ILE A 208 -1.10 -1.45 -20.69
CA ILE A 208 -1.55 -2.83 -20.43
C ILE A 208 -3.06 -2.97 -20.67
N GLN A 209 -3.86 -2.01 -20.21
CA GLN A 209 -5.32 -2.09 -20.29
C GLN A 209 -5.89 -1.72 -21.66
N PHE A 210 -5.38 -0.64 -22.26
CA PHE A 210 -6.00 0.00 -23.43
C PHE A 210 -5.06 0.09 -24.64
N GLY A 211 -3.79 -0.26 -24.45
CA GLY A 211 -2.77 -0.15 -25.49
C GLY A 211 -2.01 1.18 -25.47
N LEU A 212 -0.86 1.20 -26.15
CA LEU A 212 0.10 2.31 -26.14
C LEU A 212 -0.51 3.67 -26.55
N LYS A 213 -1.48 3.65 -27.47
CA LYS A 213 -2.15 4.86 -27.96
C LYS A 213 -2.74 5.72 -26.84
N TYR A 214 -3.30 5.08 -25.83
CA TYR A 214 -3.92 5.78 -24.67
C TYR A 214 -2.89 6.30 -23.65
N ALA A 215 -1.68 5.71 -23.64
CA ALA A 215 -0.59 6.14 -22.78
C ALA A 215 0.18 7.36 -23.33
N LEU A 216 0.05 7.69 -24.64
CA LEU A 216 0.81 8.77 -25.29
C LEU A 216 0.65 10.12 -24.61
N SER A 217 -0.55 10.47 -24.14
CA SER A 217 -0.79 11.70 -23.40
C SER A 217 0.02 11.78 -22.12
N THR A 218 0.03 10.68 -21.35
CA THR A 218 0.80 10.60 -20.09
C THR A 218 2.30 10.65 -20.37
N ILE A 219 2.78 9.96 -21.41
CA ILE A 219 4.18 9.99 -21.85
C ILE A 219 4.59 11.41 -22.26
N GLY A 220 3.73 12.12 -23.00
CA GLY A 220 3.97 13.51 -23.38
C GLY A 220 4.16 14.43 -22.16
N TRP A 221 3.33 14.28 -21.13
CA TRP A 221 3.48 15.02 -19.89
C TRP A 221 4.77 14.68 -19.12
N ILE A 222 5.19 13.42 -19.12
CA ILE A 222 6.48 13.01 -18.51
C ILE A 222 7.63 13.72 -19.22
N ILE A 223 7.64 13.76 -20.55
CA ILE A 223 8.68 14.42 -21.34
C ILE A 223 8.71 15.92 -21.02
N VAL A 224 7.55 16.59 -20.94
CA VAL A 224 7.47 18.03 -20.61
C VAL A 224 8.04 18.29 -19.21
N LEU A 225 7.64 17.51 -18.20
CA LEU A 225 8.13 17.70 -16.83
C LEU A 225 9.63 17.46 -16.72
N VAL A 226 10.14 16.39 -17.33
CA VAL A 226 11.57 16.06 -17.30
C VAL A 226 12.37 17.12 -18.06
N SER A 227 11.91 17.58 -19.23
CA SER A 227 12.59 18.63 -19.97
C SER A 227 12.62 19.96 -19.23
N THR A 228 11.52 20.32 -18.55
CA THR A 228 11.46 21.54 -17.74
C THR A 228 12.42 21.45 -16.53
N ALA A 229 12.46 20.30 -15.86
CA ALA A 229 13.39 20.09 -14.76
C ALA A 229 14.86 20.15 -15.22
N LEU A 230 15.18 19.54 -16.36
CA LEU A 230 16.52 19.59 -16.94
C LEU A 230 16.89 21.02 -17.38
N ALA A 231 15.97 21.75 -18.00
CA ALA A 231 16.20 23.15 -18.39
C ALA A 231 16.49 24.03 -17.18
N PHE A 232 15.79 23.80 -16.06
CA PHE A 232 16.05 24.50 -14.80
C PHE A 232 17.41 24.16 -14.18
N LEU A 233 17.83 22.90 -14.27
CA LEU A 233 19.12 22.44 -13.73
C LEU A 233 20.33 22.84 -14.60
N LEU A 234 20.13 22.99 -15.90
CA LEU A 234 21.20 23.32 -16.87
C LEU A 234 21.23 24.81 -17.24
N GLY A 235 20.21 25.57 -16.82
CA GLY A 235 20.07 26.99 -17.14
C GLY A 235 20.73 27.94 -16.15
N ASP A 236 21.44 27.43 -15.15
CA ASP A 236 22.39 28.14 -14.27
C ASP A 236 23.81 27.91 -14.85
#